data_52787e50b70d715c708dff67d8feb82c
#
_entry.id   52787e50b70d715c708dff67d8feb82c
#
_cell.length_a   1.000
_cell.length_b   1.000
_cell.length_c   1.000
_cell.angle_alpha   90.00
_cell.angle_beta   90.00
_cell.angle_gamma   90.00
#
_symmetry.space_group_name_H-M   'P 1'
#
loop_
_entity.id
_entity.type
_entity.pdbx_description
1 polymer ?
#
loop_
_entity_poly.entity_id
_entity_poly.type
_entity_poly.pdbx_seq_one_letter_code
_entity_poly.pdbx_strand_id
1 'polypeptide(L)'
;MLDLLNPYACAVRTRNWLYDKRLIRPCKLPVPVLSVGNLSVGGSGKSSLVRYMGELLKGLHVCILSRGYGRKTKGTILVSERGKLLVDWDEAGDEPYMLAKLLPRASVVVDEDRCRGAFFALEKLRPDIFVLDDGFQHRRIHRDLNILLLKKRDFSDRLLPFGRLREPLSSMERADIIVLSYTDIEDLDWRHNTKPTFKMVRENWKVVRSSDGKVLEDFKEVSFIAFAGLGDNSQFFKSLERLGIKTKERLSLPDHYSYKDFKLKEDELYITTLKDVIKLKPSENLFYLDFDVRV
;
A
#
# COMPACT_ATOMS: atom_id res chain seq x y z
N MET A 1 -10.84 30.28 -0.88
CA MET A 1 -11.42 30.80 -2.13
C MET A 1 -11.04 29.97 -3.36
N LEU A 2 -9.78 29.57 -3.53
CA LEU A 2 -9.32 28.74 -4.70
C LEU A 2 -10.00 27.34 -4.79
N ASP A 3 -10.41 26.74 -3.68
CA ASP A 3 -11.09 25.42 -3.71
C ASP A 3 -12.54 25.45 -4.20
N LEU A 4 -13.18 26.61 -4.28
CA LEU A 4 -14.53 26.77 -4.81
C LEU A 4 -14.55 26.69 -6.35
N LEU A 5 -13.45 27.01 -6.99
CA LEU A 5 -13.28 26.96 -8.47
C LEU A 5 -12.62 25.65 -8.94
N ASN A 6 -12.35 24.72 -8.05
CA ASN A 6 -11.73 23.43 -8.40
C ASN A 6 -12.80 22.40 -8.80
N PRO A 7 -12.95 22.06 -10.10
CA PRO A 7 -13.97 21.09 -10.56
C PRO A 7 -13.82 19.72 -9.93
N TYR A 8 -12.58 19.29 -9.65
CA TYR A 8 -12.29 18.03 -8.95
C TYR A 8 -12.86 18.08 -7.53
N ALA A 9 -12.62 19.16 -6.80
CA ALA A 9 -13.15 19.34 -5.44
C ALA A 9 -14.68 19.29 -5.44
N CYS A 10 -15.34 19.94 -6.40
CA CYS A 10 -16.79 19.91 -6.56
C CYS A 10 -17.28 18.48 -6.82
N ALA A 11 -16.68 17.76 -7.76
CA ALA A 11 -17.05 16.37 -8.07
C ALA A 11 -16.90 15.45 -6.85
N VAL A 12 -15.80 15.56 -6.10
CA VAL A 12 -15.54 14.78 -4.88
C VAL A 12 -16.56 15.10 -3.80
N ARG A 13 -16.85 16.39 -3.55
CA ARG A 13 -17.84 16.82 -2.56
C ARG A 13 -19.25 16.33 -2.91
N THR A 14 -19.66 16.47 -4.17
CA THR A 14 -20.96 15.98 -4.66
C THR A 14 -21.09 14.48 -4.48
N ARG A 15 -20.07 13.71 -4.91
CA ARG A 15 -20.04 12.24 -4.72
C ARG A 15 -20.19 11.89 -3.25
N ASN A 16 -19.42 12.53 -2.38
CA ASN A 16 -19.45 12.26 -0.95
C ASN A 16 -20.81 12.61 -0.34
N TRP A 17 -21.39 13.73 -0.70
CA TRP A 17 -22.72 14.14 -0.29
C TRP A 17 -23.81 13.13 -0.69
N LEU A 18 -23.77 12.59 -1.92
CA LEU A 18 -24.71 11.56 -2.39
C LEU A 18 -24.67 10.30 -1.51
N TYR A 19 -23.47 9.86 -1.10
CA TYR A 19 -23.33 8.74 -0.16
C TYR A 19 -23.80 9.11 1.26
N ASP A 20 -23.45 10.30 1.75
CA ASP A 20 -23.83 10.76 3.10
C ASP A 20 -25.35 10.90 3.25
N LYS A 21 -26.02 11.33 2.19
CA LYS A 21 -27.49 11.39 2.12
C LYS A 21 -28.14 10.03 1.77
N ARG A 22 -27.33 8.96 1.65
CA ARG A 22 -27.79 7.60 1.29
C ARG A 22 -28.54 7.51 -0.05
N LEU A 23 -28.37 8.49 -0.93
CA LEU A 23 -28.90 8.46 -2.31
C LEU A 23 -28.18 7.40 -3.15
N ILE A 24 -26.91 7.15 -2.87
CA ILE A 24 -26.15 5.99 -3.37
C ILE A 24 -25.94 5.03 -2.21
N ARG A 25 -26.47 3.81 -2.34
CA ARG A 25 -26.32 2.77 -1.30
C ARG A 25 -25.11 1.91 -1.60
N PRO A 26 -24.21 1.67 -0.63
CA PRO A 26 -23.12 0.71 -0.78
C PRO A 26 -23.67 -0.72 -0.80
N CYS A 27 -22.98 -1.62 -1.50
CA CYS A 27 -23.23 -3.05 -1.37
C CYS A 27 -22.77 -3.52 0.02
N LYS A 28 -23.52 -4.41 0.64
CA LYS A 28 -23.23 -5.00 1.94
C LYS A 28 -22.90 -6.47 1.74
N LEU A 29 -21.80 -6.92 2.34
CA LEU A 29 -21.36 -8.30 2.31
C LEU A 29 -21.82 -9.04 3.57
N PRO A 30 -21.94 -10.38 3.51
CA PRO A 30 -22.36 -11.19 4.66
C PRO A 30 -21.24 -11.40 5.70
N VAL A 31 -20.01 -10.96 5.40
CA VAL A 31 -18.82 -11.06 6.28
C VAL A 31 -18.25 -9.66 6.51
N PRO A 32 -17.50 -9.45 7.61
CA PRO A 32 -16.91 -8.15 7.92
C PRO A 32 -15.98 -7.62 6.83
N VAL A 33 -15.95 -6.31 6.68
CA VAL A 33 -15.10 -5.59 5.74
C VAL A 33 -14.29 -4.52 6.48
N LEU A 34 -12.97 -4.69 6.53
CA LEU A 34 -12.03 -3.69 6.98
C LEU A 34 -11.51 -2.90 5.78
N SER A 35 -11.38 -1.59 5.92
CA SER A 35 -10.80 -0.74 4.89
C SER A 35 -9.54 -0.08 5.41
N VAL A 36 -8.47 -0.21 4.67
CA VAL A 36 -7.22 0.54 4.86
C VAL A 36 -7.06 1.50 3.69
N GLY A 37 -6.89 2.78 3.98
CA GLY A 37 -6.73 3.78 2.93
C GLY A 37 -6.12 5.08 3.45
N ASN A 38 -5.97 6.06 2.56
CA ASN A 38 -5.41 7.36 2.88
C ASN A 38 -6.10 8.48 2.07
N LEU A 39 -5.78 9.74 2.35
CA LEU A 39 -6.36 10.89 1.65
C LEU A 39 -5.55 11.34 0.44
N SER A 40 -4.24 11.07 0.38
CA SER A 40 -3.35 11.61 -0.64
C SER A 40 -2.87 10.56 -1.64
N VAL A 41 -2.41 11.00 -2.81
CA VAL A 41 -1.67 10.14 -3.75
C VAL A 41 -0.22 9.95 -3.27
N GLY A 42 0.40 8.84 -3.69
CA GLY A 42 1.78 8.47 -3.34
C GLY A 42 1.87 7.58 -2.10
N GLY A 43 3.08 7.15 -1.78
CA GLY A 43 3.37 6.21 -0.71
C GLY A 43 2.97 6.74 0.67
N SER A 44 2.03 6.09 1.31
CA SER A 44 1.51 6.42 2.64
C SER A 44 1.60 5.27 3.65
N GLY A 45 2.24 4.16 3.27
CA GLY A 45 2.35 2.98 4.13
C GLY A 45 1.12 2.07 4.15
N LYS A 46 0.15 2.25 3.23
CA LYS A 46 -1.06 1.40 3.16
C LYS A 46 -0.73 -0.09 3.10
N SER A 47 0.10 -0.48 2.14
CA SER A 47 0.45 -1.89 1.94
C SER A 47 1.16 -2.49 3.16
N SER A 48 1.97 -1.68 3.88
CA SER A 48 2.59 -2.10 5.14
C SER A 48 1.56 -2.31 6.25
N LEU A 49 0.55 -1.44 6.35
CA LEU A 49 -0.55 -1.61 7.31
C LEU A 49 -1.47 -2.78 6.92
N VAL A 50 -1.72 -3.01 5.62
CA VAL A 50 -2.47 -4.19 5.14
C VAL A 50 -1.71 -5.48 5.48
N ARG A 51 -0.37 -5.49 5.30
CA ARG A 51 0.49 -6.61 5.74
C ARG A 51 0.35 -6.85 7.26
N TYR A 52 0.47 -5.81 8.06
CA TYR A 52 0.29 -5.88 9.51
C TYR A 52 -1.09 -6.44 9.90
N MET A 53 -2.16 -5.94 9.28
CA MET A 53 -3.52 -6.43 9.53
C MET A 53 -3.68 -7.90 9.10
N GLY A 54 -3.10 -8.31 7.98
CA GLY A 54 -3.13 -9.69 7.51
C GLY A 54 -2.43 -10.65 8.49
N GLU A 55 -1.31 -10.24 9.07
CA GLU A 55 -0.62 -11.01 10.11
C GLU A 55 -1.41 -11.04 11.44
N LEU A 56 -1.99 -9.91 11.83
CA LEU A 56 -2.84 -9.83 13.03
C LEU A 56 -4.05 -10.77 12.94
N LEU A 57 -4.62 -10.90 11.74
CA LEU A 57 -5.80 -11.70 11.45
C LEU A 57 -5.46 -13.13 10.94
N LYS A 58 -4.23 -13.60 11.13
CA LYS A 58 -3.74 -14.90 10.58
C LYS A 58 -4.53 -16.14 11.01
N GLY A 59 -5.37 -16.04 12.03
CA GLY A 59 -6.30 -17.09 12.46
C GLY A 59 -7.55 -17.19 11.61
N LEU A 60 -7.83 -16.23 10.74
CA LEU A 60 -8.97 -16.15 9.85
C LEU A 60 -8.52 -16.32 8.39
N HIS A 61 -9.44 -16.74 7.52
CA HIS A 61 -9.23 -16.68 6.08
C HIS A 61 -9.47 -15.25 5.58
N VAL A 62 -8.41 -14.45 5.53
CA VAL A 62 -8.45 -13.08 5.04
C VAL A 62 -8.46 -13.07 3.52
N CYS A 63 -9.38 -12.30 2.91
CA CYS A 63 -9.32 -11.96 1.49
C CYS A 63 -9.02 -10.46 1.31
N ILE A 64 -7.90 -10.15 0.68
CA ILE A 64 -7.52 -8.79 0.33
C ILE A 64 -8.18 -8.42 -0.99
N LEU A 65 -8.92 -7.32 -0.99
CA LEU A 65 -9.52 -6.74 -2.20
C LEU A 65 -8.78 -5.46 -2.58
N SER A 66 -8.13 -5.46 -3.74
CA SER A 66 -7.43 -4.31 -4.27
C SER A 66 -7.95 -3.92 -5.66
N ARG A 67 -7.57 -2.74 -6.14
CA ARG A 67 -7.92 -2.29 -7.50
C ARG A 67 -7.07 -2.96 -8.57
N GLY A 68 -5.83 -3.31 -8.21
CA GLY A 68 -4.84 -3.69 -9.19
C GLY A 68 -4.44 -2.50 -10.08
N TYR A 69 -4.04 -1.39 -9.46
CA TYR A 69 -3.60 -0.22 -10.22
C TYR A 69 -2.41 -0.56 -11.11
N GLY A 70 -2.43 -0.09 -12.36
CA GLY A 70 -1.36 -0.31 -13.34
C GLY A 70 -1.32 -1.72 -13.97
N ARG A 71 -2.23 -2.63 -13.60
CA ARG A 71 -2.31 -3.98 -14.19
C ARG A 71 -2.74 -3.94 -15.67
N LYS A 72 -2.34 -4.95 -16.42
CA LYS A 72 -2.74 -5.11 -17.83
C LYS A 72 -4.13 -5.70 -18.01
N THR A 73 -4.61 -6.43 -17.03
CA THR A 73 -5.90 -7.11 -17.04
C THR A 73 -7.04 -6.18 -16.64
N LYS A 74 -8.30 -6.62 -16.89
CA LYS A 74 -9.52 -5.94 -16.44
C LYS A 74 -10.47 -6.96 -15.80
N GLY A 75 -11.44 -6.45 -15.03
CA GLY A 75 -12.41 -7.29 -14.34
C GLY A 75 -11.83 -8.01 -13.14
N THR A 76 -12.49 -9.06 -12.68
CA THR A 76 -12.10 -9.82 -11.49
C THR A 76 -10.98 -10.81 -11.81
N ILE A 77 -9.87 -10.71 -11.08
CA ILE A 77 -8.74 -11.65 -11.15
C ILE A 77 -8.44 -12.17 -9.75
N LEU A 78 -8.34 -13.47 -9.61
CA LEU A 78 -7.81 -14.13 -8.42
C LEU A 78 -6.28 -14.16 -8.52
N VAL A 79 -5.62 -13.30 -7.75
CA VAL A 79 -4.15 -13.15 -7.75
C VAL A 79 -3.49 -14.29 -7.01
N SER A 80 -4.03 -14.63 -5.83
CA SER A 80 -3.55 -15.76 -5.04
C SER A 80 -4.67 -16.38 -4.21
N GLU A 81 -4.53 -17.67 -3.96
CA GLU A 81 -5.38 -18.41 -3.05
C GLU A 81 -4.51 -19.01 -1.94
N ARG A 82 -4.64 -18.48 -0.69
CA ARG A 82 -3.89 -18.93 0.49
C ARG A 82 -2.40 -19.14 0.20
N GLY A 83 -1.78 -18.12 -0.41
CA GLY A 83 -0.35 -18.09 -0.75
C GLY A 83 0.04 -18.72 -2.08
N LYS A 84 -0.84 -19.49 -2.73
CA LYS A 84 -0.61 -19.98 -4.09
C LYS A 84 -0.83 -18.85 -5.09
N LEU A 85 0.23 -18.33 -5.67
CA LEU A 85 0.15 -17.34 -6.75
C LEU A 85 -0.44 -17.98 -8.01
N LEU A 86 -1.36 -17.28 -8.67
CA LEU A 86 -2.10 -17.76 -9.84
C LEU A 86 -1.84 -16.92 -11.10
N VAL A 87 -1.30 -15.72 -10.94
CA VAL A 87 -0.98 -14.78 -12.02
C VAL A 87 0.30 -14.04 -11.70
N ASP A 88 0.90 -13.39 -12.71
CA ASP A 88 2.10 -12.56 -12.54
C ASP A 88 1.78 -11.13 -12.11
N TRP A 89 2.82 -10.39 -11.74
CA TRP A 89 2.71 -9.03 -11.22
C TRP A 89 2.09 -8.05 -12.23
N ASP A 90 2.31 -8.22 -13.54
CA ASP A 90 1.75 -7.35 -14.58
C ASP A 90 0.26 -7.59 -14.84
N GLU A 91 -0.24 -8.78 -14.50
CA GLU A 91 -1.67 -9.11 -14.53
C GLU A 91 -2.40 -8.69 -13.25
N ALA A 92 -1.71 -8.76 -12.12
CA ALA A 92 -2.26 -8.43 -10.80
C ALA A 92 -2.15 -6.93 -10.45
N GLY A 93 -1.07 -6.29 -10.90
CA GLY A 93 -0.56 -5.02 -10.39
C GLY A 93 0.46 -5.22 -9.27
N ASP A 94 1.41 -4.29 -9.13
CA ASP A 94 2.55 -4.39 -8.21
C ASP A 94 2.14 -4.66 -6.75
N GLU A 95 1.24 -3.83 -6.22
CA GLU A 95 0.86 -3.89 -4.80
C GLU A 95 0.09 -5.15 -4.43
N PRO A 96 -0.96 -5.58 -5.19
CA PRO A 96 -1.64 -6.83 -4.91
C PRO A 96 -0.74 -8.06 -5.02
N TYR A 97 0.18 -8.08 -6.01
CA TYR A 97 1.14 -9.16 -6.15
C TYR A 97 2.13 -9.23 -4.99
N MET A 98 2.62 -8.07 -4.55
CA MET A 98 3.46 -7.96 -3.35
C MET A 98 2.73 -8.49 -2.11
N LEU A 99 1.49 -8.06 -1.87
CA LEU A 99 0.68 -8.52 -0.74
C LEU A 99 0.43 -10.04 -0.78
N ALA A 100 0.20 -10.60 -1.98
CA ALA A 100 0.04 -12.04 -2.18
C ALA A 100 1.29 -12.83 -1.79
N LYS A 101 2.49 -12.31 -2.08
CA LYS A 101 3.77 -12.90 -1.65
C LYS A 101 4.02 -12.78 -0.15
N LEU A 102 3.67 -11.64 0.44
CA LEU A 102 3.94 -11.34 1.85
C LEU A 102 2.97 -12.02 2.82
N LEU A 103 1.77 -12.35 2.35
CA LEU A 103 0.69 -12.91 3.17
C LEU A 103 0.27 -14.30 2.67
N PRO A 104 1.10 -15.33 2.91
CA PRO A 104 0.87 -16.68 2.36
C PRO A 104 -0.38 -17.38 2.92
N ARG A 105 -1.04 -16.83 3.93
CA ARG A 105 -2.30 -17.35 4.48
C ARG A 105 -3.52 -16.61 3.95
N ALA A 106 -3.33 -15.44 3.33
CA ALA A 106 -4.41 -14.66 2.74
C ALA A 106 -4.64 -15.04 1.27
N SER A 107 -5.83 -14.76 0.79
CA SER A 107 -6.14 -14.74 -0.63
C SER A 107 -6.19 -13.30 -1.12
N VAL A 108 -5.85 -13.05 -2.37
CA VAL A 108 -5.84 -11.72 -2.97
C VAL A 108 -6.67 -11.71 -4.24
N VAL A 109 -7.62 -10.78 -4.31
CA VAL A 109 -8.47 -10.56 -5.49
C VAL A 109 -8.35 -9.10 -5.91
N VAL A 110 -8.24 -8.88 -7.22
CA VAL A 110 -8.25 -7.52 -7.79
C VAL A 110 -9.45 -7.33 -8.69
N ASP A 111 -10.07 -6.17 -8.58
CA ASP A 111 -11.17 -5.74 -9.45
C ASP A 111 -11.32 -4.22 -9.36
N GLU A 112 -11.70 -3.54 -10.44
CA GLU A 112 -12.08 -2.12 -10.43
C GLU A 112 -13.38 -1.91 -9.64
N ASP A 113 -14.31 -2.86 -9.71
CA ASP A 113 -15.52 -2.94 -8.89
C ASP A 113 -15.32 -3.93 -7.73
N ARG A 114 -14.94 -3.41 -6.54
CA ARG A 114 -14.70 -4.24 -5.36
C ARG A 114 -15.92 -5.03 -4.91
N CYS A 115 -17.14 -4.57 -5.22
CA CYS A 115 -18.34 -5.36 -4.92
C CYS A 115 -18.38 -6.64 -5.76
N ARG A 116 -18.15 -6.53 -7.07
CA ARG A 116 -18.06 -7.69 -7.97
C ARG A 116 -16.95 -8.63 -7.54
N GLY A 117 -15.74 -8.10 -7.27
CA GLY A 117 -14.62 -8.89 -6.77
C GLY A 117 -14.91 -9.58 -5.44
N ALA A 118 -15.63 -8.91 -4.53
CA ALA A 118 -16.03 -9.50 -3.26
C ALA A 118 -17.02 -10.65 -3.42
N PHE A 119 -18.05 -10.50 -4.25
CA PHE A 119 -19.01 -11.59 -4.51
C PHE A 119 -18.35 -12.79 -5.18
N PHE A 120 -17.44 -12.56 -6.14
CA PHE A 120 -16.60 -13.61 -6.69
C PHE A 120 -15.81 -14.35 -5.61
N ALA A 121 -15.14 -13.59 -4.70
CA ALA A 121 -14.37 -14.19 -3.61
C ALA A 121 -15.23 -14.94 -2.62
N LEU A 122 -16.45 -14.47 -2.29
CA LEU A 122 -17.39 -15.18 -1.44
C LEU A 122 -17.77 -16.55 -2.03
N GLU A 123 -18.04 -16.60 -3.34
CA GLU A 123 -18.41 -17.83 -4.03
C GLU A 123 -17.24 -18.82 -4.08
N LYS A 124 -16.04 -18.36 -4.46
CA LYS A 124 -14.88 -19.21 -4.73
C LYS A 124 -14.06 -19.56 -3.49
N LEU A 125 -13.88 -18.60 -2.59
CA LEU A 125 -12.90 -18.68 -1.51
C LEU A 125 -13.54 -18.81 -0.12
N ARG A 126 -14.77 -18.32 0.05
CA ARG A 126 -15.50 -18.27 1.32
C ARG A 126 -14.64 -17.67 2.45
N PRO A 127 -14.14 -16.43 2.30
CA PRO A 127 -13.32 -15.79 3.32
C PRO A 127 -14.14 -15.47 4.57
N ASP A 128 -13.46 -15.42 5.72
CA ASP A 128 -14.07 -15.00 6.99
C ASP A 128 -14.16 -13.46 7.08
N ILE A 129 -13.27 -12.75 6.39
CA ILE A 129 -13.15 -11.30 6.44
C ILE A 129 -12.50 -10.74 5.18
N PHE A 130 -12.92 -9.54 4.77
CA PHE A 130 -12.25 -8.78 3.73
C PHE A 130 -11.41 -7.65 4.28
N VAL A 131 -10.25 -7.41 3.66
CA VAL A 131 -9.43 -6.21 3.85
C VAL A 131 -9.35 -5.47 2.53
N LEU A 132 -9.92 -4.26 2.47
CA LEU A 132 -9.82 -3.40 1.29
C LEU A 132 -8.48 -2.66 1.32
N ASP A 133 -7.64 -2.93 0.34
CA ASP A 133 -6.44 -2.15 0.07
C ASP A 133 -6.81 -0.92 -0.75
N ASP A 134 -6.36 0.27 -0.30
CA ASP A 134 -6.74 1.58 -0.82
C ASP A 134 -8.28 1.80 -0.90
N GLY A 135 -8.96 1.42 0.18
CA GLY A 135 -10.43 1.36 0.23
C GLY A 135 -11.13 2.67 0.61
N PHE A 136 -10.42 3.71 1.12
CA PHE A 136 -11.06 4.87 1.72
C PHE A 136 -11.98 5.65 0.77
N GLN A 137 -11.57 5.84 -0.47
CA GLN A 137 -12.38 6.48 -1.52
C GLN A 137 -13.42 5.56 -2.15
N HIS A 138 -13.30 4.24 -1.98
CA HIS A 138 -14.20 3.28 -2.62
C HIS A 138 -15.48 3.08 -1.79
N ARG A 139 -16.37 4.06 -1.80
CA ARG A 139 -17.60 4.08 -0.99
C ARG A 139 -18.72 3.14 -1.46
N ARG A 140 -18.56 2.46 -2.61
CA ARG A 140 -19.56 1.49 -3.14
C ARG A 140 -19.70 0.23 -2.29
N ILE A 141 -18.69 -0.14 -1.49
CA ILE A 141 -18.75 -1.27 -0.56
C ILE A 141 -18.91 -0.75 0.87
N HIS A 142 -19.80 -1.37 1.64
CA HIS A 142 -19.92 -1.09 3.07
C HIS A 142 -18.66 -1.53 3.80
N ARG A 143 -18.22 -0.76 4.77
CA ARG A 143 -17.05 -1.04 5.60
C ARG A 143 -17.51 -1.06 7.05
N ASP A 144 -17.18 -2.13 7.76
CA ASP A 144 -17.49 -2.29 9.17
C ASP A 144 -16.42 -1.58 10.03
N LEU A 145 -15.18 -1.50 9.52
CA LEU A 145 -14.11 -0.71 10.11
C LEU A 145 -13.32 0.02 9.02
N ASN A 146 -13.14 1.33 9.19
CA ASN A 146 -12.48 2.18 8.21
C ASN A 146 -11.23 2.83 8.82
N ILE A 147 -10.05 2.33 8.47
CA ILE A 147 -8.75 2.78 8.99
C ILE A 147 -8.14 3.77 8.00
N LEU A 148 -7.85 4.96 8.47
CA LEU A 148 -7.27 6.03 7.67
C LEU A 148 -5.83 6.31 8.06
N LEU A 149 -4.91 6.19 7.09
CA LEU A 149 -3.54 6.63 7.26
C LEU A 149 -3.40 8.09 6.88
N LEU A 150 -2.72 8.84 7.75
CA LEU A 150 -2.35 10.24 7.53
C LEU A 150 -0.84 10.42 7.69
N LYS A 151 -0.26 11.25 6.84
CA LYS A 151 1.13 11.73 6.94
C LYS A 151 1.12 13.19 7.40
N LYS A 152 2.21 13.65 7.99
CA LYS A 152 2.40 15.06 8.39
C LYS A 152 2.05 16.03 7.27
N ARG A 153 2.46 15.73 6.06
CA ARG A 153 2.19 16.54 4.88
C ARG A 153 0.69 16.70 4.57
N ASP A 154 -0.14 15.68 4.83
CA ASP A 154 -1.56 15.69 4.48
C ASP A 154 -2.32 16.83 5.19
N PHE A 155 -1.82 17.30 6.35
CA PHE A 155 -2.44 18.38 7.11
C PHE A 155 -2.32 19.77 6.47
N SER A 156 -1.34 19.96 5.58
CA SER A 156 -1.07 21.23 4.89
C SER A 156 -1.21 21.14 3.38
N ASP A 157 -1.52 19.96 2.83
CA ASP A 157 -1.60 19.75 1.39
C ASP A 157 -2.99 20.16 0.83
N ARG A 158 -3.07 20.32 -0.48
CA ARG A 158 -4.26 20.74 -1.21
C ARG A 158 -4.87 19.59 -1.99
N LEU A 159 -6.13 19.77 -2.41
CA LEU A 159 -6.79 18.85 -3.32
C LEU A 159 -6.15 18.86 -4.70
N LEU A 160 -6.19 17.72 -5.37
CA LEU A 160 -5.85 17.61 -6.79
C LEU A 160 -6.63 18.65 -7.63
N PRO A 161 -6.03 19.20 -8.68
CA PRO A 161 -4.66 19.00 -9.16
C PRO A 161 -3.62 19.91 -8.47
N PHE A 162 -4.01 20.78 -7.56
CA PHE A 162 -3.14 21.79 -6.93
C PHE A 162 -2.30 21.26 -5.76
N GLY A 163 -2.54 20.04 -5.33
CA GLY A 163 -1.81 19.30 -4.30
C GLY A 163 -1.97 17.80 -4.52
N ARG A 164 -1.82 17.00 -3.47
CA ARG A 164 -1.87 15.54 -3.53
C ARG A 164 -3.11 14.92 -2.90
N LEU A 165 -3.96 15.71 -2.26
CA LEU A 165 -5.16 15.17 -1.62
C LEU A 165 -6.20 14.72 -2.65
N ARG A 166 -6.65 13.48 -2.53
CA ARG A 166 -7.78 12.91 -3.28
C ARG A 166 -9.14 13.32 -2.71
N GLU A 167 -9.14 13.64 -1.42
CA GLU A 167 -10.32 14.14 -0.69
C GLU A 167 -9.87 15.19 0.33
N PRO A 168 -10.75 16.14 0.73
CA PRO A 168 -10.40 17.14 1.73
C PRO A 168 -10.09 16.47 3.08
N LEU A 169 -9.26 17.12 3.90
CA LEU A 169 -8.88 16.60 5.21
C LEU A 169 -10.10 16.30 6.11
N SER A 170 -11.18 17.09 5.99
CA SER A 170 -12.45 16.83 6.69
C SER A 170 -13.07 15.46 6.39
N SER A 171 -12.65 14.79 5.30
CA SER A 171 -13.08 13.42 5.01
C SER A 171 -12.62 12.41 6.06
N MET A 172 -11.64 12.75 6.91
CA MET A 172 -11.19 11.90 8.02
C MET A 172 -12.32 11.59 9.03
N GLU A 173 -13.39 12.42 9.06
CA GLU A 173 -14.56 12.15 9.89
C GLU A 173 -15.24 10.81 9.59
N ARG A 174 -15.02 10.24 8.41
CA ARG A 174 -15.55 8.92 8.04
C ARG A 174 -14.68 7.76 8.52
N ALA A 175 -13.48 8.04 9.03
CA ALA A 175 -12.64 7.01 9.62
C ALA A 175 -13.14 6.62 11.00
N ASP A 176 -12.96 5.35 11.36
CA ASP A 176 -13.17 4.85 12.72
C ASP A 176 -11.88 4.91 13.52
N ILE A 177 -10.74 4.66 12.84
CA ILE A 177 -9.40 4.70 13.41
C ILE A 177 -8.50 5.54 12.49
N ILE A 178 -7.64 6.37 13.10
CA ILE A 178 -6.61 7.12 12.39
C ILE A 178 -5.24 6.55 12.75
N VAL A 179 -4.41 6.34 11.73
CA VAL A 179 -3.03 5.89 11.89
C VAL A 179 -2.09 6.91 11.28
N LEU A 180 -1.23 7.48 12.10
CA LEU A 180 -0.18 8.40 11.66
C LEU A 180 1.00 7.58 11.14
N SER A 181 1.27 7.67 9.85
CA SER A 181 2.32 6.89 9.19
C SER A 181 3.65 7.66 9.11
N TYR A 182 4.75 6.91 9.00
CA TYR A 182 6.11 7.46 8.93
C TYR A 182 6.55 8.29 10.15
N THR A 183 5.98 8.03 11.33
CA THR A 183 6.34 8.74 12.57
C THR A 183 7.75 8.41 13.05
N ASP A 184 8.37 7.37 12.51
CA ASP A 184 9.80 7.05 12.67
C ASP A 184 10.72 7.95 11.85
N ILE A 185 10.23 8.63 10.79
CA ILE A 185 11.00 9.57 9.96
C ILE A 185 10.66 11.02 10.32
N GLU A 186 9.37 11.30 10.44
CA GLU A 186 8.85 12.65 10.67
C GLU A 186 8.01 12.65 11.94
N ASP A 187 8.50 13.29 12.98
CA ASP A 187 7.72 13.41 14.21
C ASP A 187 6.41 14.15 13.94
N LEU A 188 5.33 13.49 14.31
CA LEU A 188 3.96 14.00 14.21
C LEU A 188 3.23 13.69 15.51
N ASP A 189 3.11 14.71 16.35
CA ASP A 189 2.31 14.63 17.57
C ASP A 189 0.95 15.31 17.32
N TRP A 190 0.03 14.53 16.79
CA TRP A 190 -1.32 14.95 16.50
C TRP A 190 -2.31 13.85 16.91
N ARG A 191 -3.46 14.24 17.41
CA ARG A 191 -4.55 13.34 17.78
C ARG A 191 -5.88 13.92 17.33
N HIS A 192 -6.76 13.05 16.91
CA HIS A 192 -8.15 13.43 16.67
C HIS A 192 -8.89 13.58 18.00
N ASN A 193 -9.81 14.56 18.09
CA ASN A 193 -10.51 14.84 19.35
C ASN A 193 -11.40 13.68 19.84
N THR A 194 -11.95 12.89 18.91
CA THR A 194 -12.95 11.86 19.23
C THR A 194 -12.62 10.47 18.72
N LYS A 195 -11.59 10.32 17.86
CA LYS A 195 -11.25 9.04 17.23
C LYS A 195 -9.95 8.46 17.77
N PRO A 196 -9.87 7.14 17.98
CA PRO A 196 -8.61 6.48 18.28
C PRO A 196 -7.55 6.87 17.25
N THR A 197 -6.39 7.32 17.73
CA THR A 197 -5.27 7.73 16.88
C THR A 197 -4.03 6.99 17.36
N PHE A 198 -3.38 6.28 16.42
CA PHE A 198 -2.19 5.48 16.66
C PHE A 198 -1.02 5.99 15.80
N LYS A 199 0.22 5.74 16.25
CA LYS A 199 1.44 6.01 15.49
C LYS A 199 1.94 4.70 14.89
N MET A 200 2.15 4.65 13.57
CA MET A 200 2.78 3.53 12.90
C MET A 200 4.26 3.82 12.73
N VAL A 201 5.08 2.95 13.27
CA VAL A 201 6.55 3.00 13.17
C VAL A 201 7.07 1.77 12.44
N ARG A 202 8.17 1.93 11.70
CA ARG A 202 8.87 0.83 11.05
C ARG A 202 10.01 0.38 11.95
N GLU A 203 10.11 -0.91 12.16
CA GLU A 203 11.11 -1.53 13.02
C GLU A 203 11.65 -2.82 12.41
N ASN A 204 12.63 -3.46 13.04
CA ASN A 204 13.21 -4.74 12.60
C ASN A 204 13.64 -4.73 11.13
N TRP A 205 14.37 -3.69 10.74
CA TRP A 205 14.88 -3.53 9.39
C TRP A 205 15.84 -4.65 9.01
N LYS A 206 15.68 -5.18 7.80
CA LYS A 206 16.46 -6.29 7.27
C LYS A 206 16.89 -5.99 5.83
N VAL A 207 18.14 -6.29 5.50
CA VAL A 207 18.62 -6.35 4.12
C VAL A 207 18.54 -7.80 3.69
N VAL A 208 17.65 -8.11 2.75
CA VAL A 208 17.32 -9.49 2.36
C VAL A 208 17.77 -9.74 0.94
N ARG A 209 18.46 -10.87 0.70
CA ARG A 209 18.89 -11.30 -0.62
C ARG A 209 17.70 -11.84 -1.41
N SER A 210 17.58 -11.43 -2.68
CA SER A 210 16.42 -11.78 -3.48
C SER A 210 16.40 -13.24 -3.95
N SER A 211 17.57 -13.89 -4.09
CA SER A 211 17.68 -15.26 -4.61
C SER A 211 17.19 -16.32 -3.62
N ASP A 212 17.49 -16.17 -2.34
CA ASP A 212 17.25 -17.19 -1.31
C ASP A 212 16.55 -16.68 -0.04
N GLY A 213 16.26 -15.38 0.03
CA GLY A 213 15.60 -14.76 1.19
C GLY A 213 16.47 -14.64 2.44
N LYS A 214 17.79 -14.90 2.34
CA LYS A 214 18.71 -14.77 3.48
C LYS A 214 18.92 -13.32 3.87
N VAL A 215 18.95 -13.06 5.17
CA VAL A 215 19.26 -11.74 5.74
C VAL A 215 20.77 -11.55 5.70
N LEU A 216 21.21 -10.39 5.21
CA LEU A 216 22.61 -9.96 5.26
C LEU A 216 22.86 -9.25 6.59
N GLU A 217 23.63 -9.87 7.49
CA GLU A 217 23.91 -9.34 8.83
C GLU A 217 24.86 -8.13 8.76
N ASP A 218 25.95 -8.26 8.01
CA ASP A 218 27.02 -7.25 7.93
C ASP A 218 26.84 -6.25 6.79
N PHE A 219 25.61 -5.83 6.54
CA PHE A 219 25.26 -4.93 5.41
C PHE A 219 25.94 -3.55 5.48
N LYS A 220 26.44 -3.13 6.66
CA LYS A 220 27.17 -1.87 6.83
C LYS A 220 28.58 -1.90 6.23
N GLU A 221 29.17 -3.07 6.07
CA GLU A 221 30.49 -3.25 5.47
C GLU A 221 30.44 -3.26 3.93
N VAL A 222 29.24 -3.36 3.39
CA VAL A 222 29.00 -3.51 1.95
C VAL A 222 28.50 -2.20 1.35
N SER A 223 28.89 -1.90 0.11
CA SER A 223 28.43 -0.73 -0.63
C SER A 223 27.54 -1.13 -1.81
N PHE A 224 26.36 -0.52 -1.93
CA PHE A 224 25.35 -0.88 -2.91
C PHE A 224 25.11 0.22 -3.95
N ILE A 225 24.67 -0.17 -5.15
CA ILE A 225 23.91 0.69 -6.05
C ILE A 225 22.44 0.62 -5.61
N ALA A 226 21.92 1.72 -5.11
CA ALA A 226 20.55 1.79 -4.61
C ALA A 226 19.59 2.31 -5.70
N PHE A 227 18.45 1.64 -5.91
CA PHE A 227 17.44 2.12 -6.85
C PHE A 227 16.02 1.93 -6.30
N ALA A 228 15.11 2.83 -6.72
CA ALA A 228 13.69 2.74 -6.34
C ALA A 228 12.79 3.36 -7.40
N GLY A 229 11.62 2.72 -7.64
CA GLY A 229 10.54 3.17 -8.51
C GLY A 229 9.25 3.39 -7.73
N LEU A 230 9.29 4.29 -6.74
CA LEU A 230 8.17 4.65 -5.87
C LEU A 230 7.63 6.04 -6.23
N GLY A 231 6.41 6.34 -5.83
CA GLY A 231 5.86 7.70 -5.93
C GLY A 231 6.63 8.77 -5.12
N ASP A 232 7.46 8.35 -4.16
CA ASP A 232 8.43 9.18 -3.45
C ASP A 232 9.66 8.34 -3.07
N ASN A 233 10.68 8.35 -3.93
CA ASN A 233 11.92 7.60 -3.75
C ASN A 233 12.79 8.15 -2.61
N SER A 234 12.60 9.42 -2.23
CA SER A 234 13.41 10.06 -1.19
C SER A 234 13.33 9.37 0.16
N GLN A 235 12.18 8.79 0.48
CA GLN A 235 11.95 8.06 1.73
C GLN A 235 12.77 6.77 1.80
N PHE A 236 12.94 6.07 0.68
CA PHE A 236 13.79 4.88 0.61
C PHE A 236 15.25 5.27 0.85
N PHE A 237 15.77 6.26 0.15
CA PHE A 237 17.15 6.69 0.30
C PHE A 237 17.45 7.23 1.71
N LYS A 238 16.54 8.00 2.31
CA LYS A 238 16.65 8.42 3.72
C LYS A 238 16.68 7.24 4.69
N SER A 239 15.92 6.19 4.40
CA SER A 239 15.94 4.97 5.22
C SER A 239 17.30 4.27 5.16
N LEU A 240 17.92 4.17 3.97
CA LEU A 240 19.27 3.62 3.82
C LEU A 240 20.31 4.43 4.60
N GLU A 241 20.26 5.76 4.51
CA GLU A 241 21.15 6.65 5.27
C GLU A 241 21.02 6.45 6.77
N ARG A 242 19.77 6.43 7.27
CA ARG A 242 19.49 6.23 8.69
C ARG A 242 20.00 4.90 9.23
N LEU A 243 19.96 3.86 8.40
CA LEU A 243 20.45 2.53 8.74
C LEU A 243 21.98 2.40 8.59
N GLY A 244 22.66 3.43 8.08
CA GLY A 244 24.09 3.41 7.81
C GLY A 244 24.47 2.51 6.63
N ILE A 245 23.55 2.25 5.71
CA ILE A 245 23.80 1.47 4.50
C ILE A 245 24.57 2.34 3.50
N LYS A 246 25.77 1.90 3.13
CA LYS A 246 26.61 2.62 2.17
C LYS A 246 26.07 2.47 0.75
N THR A 247 25.99 3.59 0.04
CA THR A 247 25.56 3.58 -1.39
C THR A 247 26.61 4.23 -2.26
N LYS A 248 27.03 3.53 -3.33
CA LYS A 248 27.90 4.05 -4.40
C LYS A 248 27.14 4.99 -5.32
N GLU A 249 25.92 4.62 -5.66
CA GLU A 249 25.06 5.32 -6.60
C GLU A 249 23.58 5.21 -6.15
N ARG A 250 22.77 6.22 -6.53
CA ARG A 250 21.33 6.26 -6.26
C ARG A 250 20.57 6.53 -7.54
N LEU A 251 19.76 5.59 -7.97
CA LEU A 251 18.94 5.68 -9.17
C LEU A 251 17.48 5.90 -8.78
N SER A 252 16.98 7.09 -9.03
CA SER A 252 15.57 7.42 -8.82
C SER A 252 14.80 7.16 -10.11
N LEU A 253 13.94 6.14 -10.10
CA LEU A 253 13.14 5.72 -11.24
C LEU A 253 11.70 6.23 -11.10
N PRO A 254 10.95 6.34 -12.21
CA PRO A 254 9.52 6.67 -12.16
C PRO A 254 8.72 5.66 -11.35
N ASP A 255 7.60 6.12 -10.74
CA ASP A 255 6.67 5.20 -10.06
C ASP A 255 6.16 4.13 -11.04
N HIS A 256 6.02 2.90 -10.55
CA HIS A 256 5.63 1.73 -11.35
C HIS A 256 6.59 1.39 -12.51
N TYR A 257 7.89 1.70 -12.39
CA TYR A 257 8.88 1.32 -13.40
C TYR A 257 8.85 -0.18 -13.68
N SER A 258 8.93 -0.58 -14.96
CA SER A 258 8.69 -1.97 -15.37
C SER A 258 9.89 -2.91 -15.20
N TYR A 259 11.10 -2.38 -15.08
CA TYR A 259 12.37 -3.11 -14.98
C TYR A 259 12.69 -4.09 -16.13
N LYS A 260 11.92 -4.10 -17.23
CA LYS A 260 12.13 -5.07 -18.35
C LYS A 260 13.53 -4.99 -18.96
N ASP A 261 14.04 -3.77 -19.08
CA ASP A 261 15.35 -3.49 -19.69
C ASP A 261 16.43 -3.18 -18.64
N PHE A 262 16.09 -3.32 -17.35
CA PHE A 262 17.01 -3.03 -16.26
C PHE A 262 17.95 -4.22 -16.06
N LYS A 263 19.27 -4.01 -16.33
CA LYS A 263 20.29 -5.05 -16.22
C LYS A 263 21.14 -4.83 -14.97
N LEU A 264 21.28 -5.87 -14.18
CA LEU A 264 22.22 -5.92 -13.07
C LEU A 264 23.59 -6.37 -13.61
N LYS A 265 24.67 -5.67 -13.23
CA LYS A 265 26.04 -6.10 -13.50
C LYS A 265 26.44 -7.13 -12.45
N GLU A 266 27.18 -8.16 -12.86
CA GLU A 266 27.56 -9.29 -11.99
C GLU A 266 28.51 -8.88 -10.85
N ASP A 267 29.36 -7.88 -11.10
CA ASP A 267 30.38 -7.35 -10.17
C ASP A 267 29.88 -6.28 -9.21
N GLU A 268 28.59 -5.91 -9.29
CA GLU A 268 28.01 -4.88 -8.45
C GLU A 268 26.89 -5.44 -7.56
N LEU A 269 26.77 -4.89 -6.35
CA LEU A 269 25.66 -5.21 -5.43
C LEU A 269 24.58 -4.14 -5.49
N TYR A 270 23.36 -4.60 -5.53
CA TYR A 270 22.19 -3.73 -5.67
C TYR A 270 21.27 -3.82 -4.47
N ILE A 271 20.69 -2.69 -4.07
CA ILE A 271 19.64 -2.66 -3.05
C ILE A 271 18.43 -1.86 -3.55
N THR A 272 17.24 -2.40 -3.33
CA THR A 272 16.00 -1.80 -3.78
C THR A 272 14.88 -1.95 -2.74
N THR A 273 13.67 -1.58 -3.09
CA THR A 273 12.49 -1.74 -2.25
C THR A 273 11.84 -3.11 -2.46
N LEU A 274 11.05 -3.54 -1.50
CA LEU A 274 10.25 -4.76 -1.64
C LEU A 274 9.25 -4.67 -2.81
N LYS A 275 8.69 -3.49 -3.10
CA LYS A 275 7.78 -3.25 -4.24
C LYS A 275 8.50 -3.41 -5.59
N ASP A 276 9.77 -3.08 -5.65
CA ASP A 276 10.55 -3.14 -6.90
C ASP A 276 11.16 -4.51 -7.12
N VAL A 277 11.69 -5.16 -6.08
CA VAL A 277 12.36 -6.48 -6.21
C VAL A 277 11.44 -7.56 -6.77
N ILE A 278 10.14 -7.49 -6.51
CA ILE A 278 9.17 -8.49 -7.02
C ILE A 278 9.02 -8.48 -8.55
N LYS A 279 9.44 -7.41 -9.23
CA LYS A 279 9.40 -7.25 -10.69
C LYS A 279 10.69 -7.72 -11.36
N LEU A 280 11.70 -8.05 -10.57
CA LEU A 280 13.02 -8.46 -11.03
C LEU A 280 13.21 -9.97 -10.88
N LYS A 281 14.09 -10.53 -11.69
CA LYS A 281 14.52 -11.92 -11.49
C LYS A 281 15.37 -11.98 -10.21
N PRO A 282 15.11 -12.97 -9.33
CA PRO A 282 15.97 -13.20 -8.17
C PRO A 282 17.44 -13.35 -8.55
N SER A 283 18.34 -12.73 -7.79
CA SER A 283 19.79 -12.77 -8.04
C SER A 283 20.58 -12.72 -6.74
N GLU A 284 21.78 -13.29 -6.73
CA GLU A 284 22.71 -13.31 -5.60
C GLU A 284 23.21 -11.90 -5.23
N ASN A 285 23.29 -11.01 -6.21
CA ASN A 285 23.76 -9.64 -6.04
C ASN A 285 22.65 -8.59 -5.91
N LEU A 286 21.39 -9.03 -5.83
CA LEU A 286 20.21 -8.15 -5.65
C LEU A 286 19.62 -8.35 -4.26
N PHE A 287 19.56 -7.25 -3.52
CA PHE A 287 19.00 -7.19 -2.17
C PHE A 287 17.80 -6.23 -2.11
N TYR A 288 16.95 -6.41 -1.13
CA TYR A 288 15.88 -5.48 -0.83
C TYR A 288 15.80 -5.17 0.65
N LEU A 289 15.28 -3.98 0.94
CA LEU A 289 15.04 -3.53 2.30
C LEU A 289 13.65 -3.97 2.73
N ASP A 290 13.56 -4.80 3.77
CA ASP A 290 12.31 -5.19 4.42
C ASP A 290 12.26 -4.66 5.85
N PHE A 291 11.07 -4.55 6.41
CA PHE A 291 10.83 -4.08 7.77
C PHE A 291 9.48 -4.59 8.29
N ASP A 292 9.37 -4.67 9.59
CA ASP A 292 8.10 -4.85 10.27
C ASP A 292 7.47 -3.50 10.61
N VAL A 293 6.17 -3.47 10.82
CA VAL A 293 5.48 -2.28 11.34
C VAL A 293 4.85 -2.60 12.69
N ARG A 294 4.88 -1.61 13.58
CA ARG A 294 4.16 -1.61 14.84
C ARG A 294 3.23 -0.41 14.87
N VAL A 295 2.01 -0.65 15.35
CA VAL A 295 0.96 0.36 15.49
C VAL A 295 0.60 0.55 16.95
#